data_1e3cf3779c1be85a1c4551b1f722cf03
#
_entry.id   1e3cf3779c1be85a1c4551b1f722cf03
#
_cell.length_a   1.000
_cell.length_b   1.000
_cell.length_c   1.000
_cell.angle_alpha   90.00
_cell.angle_beta   90.00
_cell.angle_gamma   90.00
#
_symmetry.space_group_name_H-M   'P 1'
#
loop_
_entity.id
_entity.type
_entity.pdbx_description
1 polymer ?
#
loop_
_entity_poly.entity_id
_entity_poly.type
_entity_poly.pdbx_seq_one_letter_code
_entity_poly.pdbx_strand_id
1 'polypeptide(L)'
;MEKQMAEAGAGTVTLNDNGRHAVAEISTSFERLIDEVNPYCYSGSHWDRAKRRIEEACLLAIRSASLDPANQEDALEAGRAEARKQAAAALEKSAAEAEADDGA
;
A
#
# COMPACT_ATOMS: atom_id res chain seq x y z
N MET A 1 -15.34 2.76 11.66
CA MET A 1 -15.60 1.91 10.52
C MET A 1 -14.38 1.74 9.65
N GLU A 2 -13.91 2.78 9.05
CA GLU A 2 -12.70 2.78 8.29
C GLU A 2 -11.54 2.19 9.05
N LYS A 3 -11.40 2.59 10.29
CA LYS A 3 -10.36 2.10 11.15
C LYS A 3 -10.48 0.61 11.37
N GLN A 4 -11.71 0.11 11.55
CA GLN A 4 -11.93 -1.31 11.70
C GLN A 4 -11.59 -2.09 10.47
N MET A 5 -11.93 -1.56 9.30
CA MET A 5 -11.57 -2.19 8.04
C MET A 5 -10.07 -2.25 7.87
N ALA A 6 -9.40 -1.17 8.18
CA ALA A 6 -7.96 -1.12 8.11
C ALA A 6 -7.33 -2.12 9.05
N GLU A 7 -7.83 -2.21 10.27
CA GLU A 7 -7.31 -3.16 11.23
C GLU A 7 -7.55 -4.60 10.83
N ALA A 8 -8.74 -4.89 10.34
CA ALA A 8 -9.10 -6.24 9.96
C ALA A 8 -8.33 -6.70 8.72
N GLY A 9 -8.11 -5.80 7.78
CA GLY A 9 -7.46 -6.15 6.55
C GLY A 9 -6.00 -5.77 6.52
N ALA A 10 -5.72 -4.52 6.78
CA ALA A 10 -4.40 -3.96 6.58
C ALA A 10 -3.51 -4.00 7.81
N GLY A 11 -4.09 -4.15 9.00
CA GLY A 11 -3.30 -4.19 10.22
C GLY A 11 -2.31 -5.33 10.26
N THR A 12 -2.59 -6.40 9.53
CA THR A 12 -1.76 -7.59 9.50
C THR A 12 -1.07 -7.80 8.17
N VAL A 13 -1.30 -6.91 7.21
CA VAL A 13 -0.78 -7.06 5.86
C VAL A 13 0.04 -5.83 5.50
N THR A 14 1.28 -6.06 5.12
CA THR A 14 2.14 -5.03 4.57
C THR A 14 2.35 -5.34 3.11
N LEU A 15 2.08 -4.39 2.24
CA LEU A 15 2.25 -4.57 0.81
C LEU A 15 3.71 -4.41 0.42
N ASN A 16 4.17 -5.27 -0.48
CA ASN A 16 5.47 -5.11 -1.11
C ASN A 16 5.34 -4.11 -2.27
N ASP A 17 6.43 -3.88 -3.00
CA ASP A 17 6.41 -2.94 -4.13
C ASP A 17 5.39 -3.35 -5.19
N ASN A 18 5.30 -4.64 -5.46
CA ASN A 18 4.35 -5.17 -6.41
C ASN A 18 2.91 -4.90 -5.97
N GLY A 19 2.64 -5.08 -4.68
CA GLY A 19 1.31 -4.80 -4.11
C GLY A 19 0.95 -3.33 -4.18
N ARG A 20 1.89 -2.45 -3.86
CA ARG A 20 1.66 -1.01 -3.96
C ARG A 20 1.39 -0.59 -5.40
N HIS A 21 2.12 -1.16 -6.34
CA HIS A 21 1.91 -0.90 -7.75
C HIS A 21 0.52 -1.40 -8.19
N ALA A 22 0.14 -2.60 -7.78
CA ALA A 22 -1.16 -3.17 -8.11
C ALA A 22 -2.31 -2.29 -7.60
N VAL A 23 -2.22 -1.82 -6.36
CA VAL A 23 -3.25 -0.94 -5.78
C VAL A 23 -3.32 0.38 -6.54
N ALA A 24 -2.19 0.96 -6.88
CA ALA A 24 -2.13 2.21 -7.64
C ALA A 24 -2.76 2.04 -9.03
N GLU A 25 -2.46 0.93 -9.70
CA GLU A 25 -3.03 0.64 -11.03
C GLU A 25 -4.54 0.44 -10.96
N ILE A 26 -5.03 -0.25 -9.95
CA ILE A 26 -6.46 -0.45 -9.74
C ILE A 26 -7.14 0.91 -9.55
N SER A 27 -6.63 1.73 -8.65
CA SER A 27 -7.20 3.05 -8.38
C SER A 27 -7.26 3.91 -9.62
N THR A 28 -6.15 3.97 -10.36
CA THR A 28 -6.06 4.76 -11.59
C THR A 28 -7.05 4.26 -12.65
N SER A 29 -7.16 2.94 -12.79
CA SER A 29 -8.05 2.34 -13.77
C SER A 29 -9.52 2.66 -13.48
N PHE A 30 -9.93 2.61 -12.23
CA PHE A 30 -11.30 2.94 -11.85
C PHE A 30 -11.59 4.43 -12.00
N GLU A 31 -10.65 5.30 -11.66
CA GLU A 31 -10.79 6.73 -11.89
C GLU A 31 -10.93 7.05 -13.37
N ARG A 32 -10.12 6.40 -14.19
CA ARG A 32 -10.17 6.56 -15.64
C ARG A 32 -11.51 6.09 -16.18
N LEU A 33 -12.03 4.99 -15.66
CA LEU A 33 -13.34 4.48 -16.08
C LEU A 33 -14.43 5.51 -15.82
N ILE A 34 -14.44 6.10 -14.64
CA ILE A 34 -15.43 7.13 -14.30
C ILE A 34 -15.31 8.31 -15.27
N ASP A 35 -14.09 8.78 -15.49
CA ASP A 35 -13.85 9.92 -16.39
C ASP A 35 -14.25 9.62 -17.82
N GLU A 36 -14.00 8.41 -18.29
CA GLU A 36 -14.33 8.02 -19.65
C GLU A 36 -15.83 7.85 -19.87
N VAL A 37 -16.54 7.37 -18.85
CA VAL A 37 -17.98 7.13 -18.96
C VAL A 37 -18.80 8.40 -18.69
N ASN A 38 -18.28 9.27 -17.84
CA ASN A 38 -19.00 10.49 -17.44
C ASN A 38 -19.58 11.31 -18.59
N PRO A 39 -18.87 11.54 -19.71
CA PRO A 39 -19.41 12.35 -20.80
C PRO A 39 -20.65 11.76 -21.47
N TYR A 40 -20.87 10.47 -21.32
CA TYR A 40 -21.99 9.77 -21.94
C TYR A 40 -23.19 9.66 -21.02
N CYS A 41 -23.07 10.11 -19.78
CA CYS A 41 -24.10 9.93 -18.78
C CYS A 41 -24.80 11.26 -18.48
N TYR A 42 -26.10 11.17 -18.30
CA TYR A 42 -26.87 12.30 -17.84
C TYR A 42 -26.62 12.49 -16.35
N SER A 43 -26.31 13.69 -15.93
CA SER A 43 -26.09 14.02 -14.55
C SER A 43 -27.38 13.83 -13.75
N GLY A 44 -27.35 12.98 -12.76
CA GLY A 44 -28.52 12.70 -11.94
C GLY A 44 -28.35 11.46 -11.08
N SER A 45 -29.45 11.03 -10.49
CA SER A 45 -29.40 9.96 -9.49
C SER A 45 -28.89 8.62 -9.99
N HIS A 46 -29.19 8.29 -11.24
CA HIS A 46 -28.70 7.02 -11.81
C HIS A 46 -27.19 7.03 -11.96
N TRP A 47 -26.61 8.12 -12.47
CA TRP A 47 -25.18 8.22 -12.63
C TRP A 47 -24.49 8.31 -11.27
N ASP A 48 -25.09 9.04 -10.31
CA ASP A 48 -24.54 9.13 -8.95
C ASP A 48 -24.50 7.76 -8.29
N ARG A 49 -25.52 6.95 -8.50
CA ARG A 49 -25.57 5.59 -7.98
C ARG A 49 -24.54 4.71 -8.66
N ALA A 50 -24.40 4.83 -9.97
CA ALA A 50 -23.40 4.08 -10.72
C ALA A 50 -21.98 4.39 -10.24
N LYS A 51 -21.67 5.67 -10.05
CA LYS A 51 -20.37 6.06 -9.52
C LYS A 51 -20.09 5.46 -8.16
N ARG A 52 -21.07 5.44 -7.28
CA ARG A 52 -20.91 4.81 -5.96
C ARG A 52 -20.63 3.33 -6.07
N ARG A 53 -21.29 2.64 -6.99
CA ARG A 53 -21.04 1.21 -7.20
C ARG A 53 -19.65 0.97 -7.77
N ILE A 54 -19.20 1.84 -8.64
CA ILE A 54 -17.85 1.76 -9.18
C ILE A 54 -16.81 1.98 -8.08
N GLU A 55 -17.05 2.94 -7.19
CA GLU A 55 -16.17 3.19 -6.05
C GLU A 55 -16.14 1.99 -5.10
N GLU A 56 -17.28 1.38 -4.82
CA GLU A 56 -17.34 0.18 -4.01
C GLU A 56 -16.56 -0.96 -4.67
N ALA A 57 -16.74 -1.12 -5.98
CA ALA A 57 -16.01 -2.15 -6.71
C ALA A 57 -14.49 -1.90 -6.66
N CYS A 58 -14.08 -0.66 -6.75
CA CYS A 58 -12.67 -0.29 -6.63
C CYS A 58 -12.10 -0.71 -5.28
N LEU A 59 -12.81 -0.41 -4.20
CA LEU A 59 -12.37 -0.78 -2.85
C LEU A 59 -12.28 -2.29 -2.69
N LEU A 60 -13.23 -3.03 -3.25
CA LEU A 60 -13.20 -4.49 -3.20
C LEU A 60 -12.03 -5.05 -4.00
N ALA A 61 -11.75 -4.46 -5.17
CA ALA A 61 -10.62 -4.89 -5.99
C ALA A 61 -9.29 -4.62 -5.27
N ILE A 62 -9.16 -3.47 -4.63
CA ILE A 62 -7.97 -3.15 -3.85
C ILE A 62 -7.80 -4.14 -2.71
N ARG A 63 -8.87 -4.46 -2.02
CA ARG A 63 -8.84 -5.44 -0.95
C ARG A 63 -8.41 -6.81 -1.47
N SER A 64 -8.96 -7.22 -2.60
CA SER A 64 -8.60 -8.49 -3.22
C SER A 64 -7.12 -8.54 -3.58
N ALA A 65 -6.60 -7.48 -4.18
CA ALA A 65 -5.18 -7.39 -4.52
C ALA A 65 -4.30 -7.43 -3.28
N SER A 66 -4.76 -6.76 -2.21
CA SER A 66 -4.00 -6.71 -0.95
C SER A 66 -3.92 -8.07 -0.25
N LEU A 67 -4.88 -8.94 -0.52
CA LEU A 67 -4.89 -10.28 0.07
C LEU A 67 -4.10 -11.31 -0.74
N ASP A 68 -3.66 -10.95 -1.93
CA ASP A 68 -2.84 -11.84 -2.74
C ASP A 68 -1.44 -11.94 -2.12
N PRO A 69 -0.99 -13.16 -1.77
CA PRO A 69 0.34 -13.32 -1.17
C PRO A 69 1.48 -12.76 -2.02
N ALA A 70 1.32 -12.76 -3.34
CA ALA A 70 2.33 -12.19 -4.23
C ALA A 70 2.50 -10.70 -4.05
N ASN A 71 1.50 -10.03 -3.48
CA ASN A 71 1.51 -8.57 -3.25
C ASN A 71 1.85 -8.21 -1.81
N GLN A 72 2.14 -9.19 -0.98
CA GLN A 72 2.41 -8.99 0.44
C GLN A 72 3.89 -9.18 0.72
N GLU A 73 4.40 -8.39 1.66
CA GLU A 73 5.71 -8.63 2.19
C GLU A 73 5.65 -9.89 3.04
N ASP A 74 6.61 -10.79 2.82
CA ASP A 74 6.76 -11.95 3.66
C ASP A 74 7.20 -11.47 5.04
N ALA A 75 6.54 -11.92 6.09
CA ALA A 75 6.87 -11.52 7.45
C ALA A 75 8.34 -11.85 7.80
N LEU A 76 8.83 -12.97 7.31
CA LEU A 76 10.22 -13.37 7.53
C LEU A 76 11.18 -12.45 6.79
N GLU A 77 10.85 -12.10 5.55
CA GLU A 77 11.62 -11.14 4.76
C GLU A 77 11.64 -9.78 5.42
N ALA A 78 10.50 -9.31 5.88
CA ALA A 78 10.38 -8.02 6.57
C ALA A 78 11.24 -8.00 7.83
N GLY A 79 11.23 -9.10 8.56
CA GLY A 79 12.07 -9.24 9.75
C GLY A 79 13.55 -9.20 9.42
N ARG A 80 13.94 -9.85 8.34
CA ARG A 80 15.34 -9.83 7.86
C ARG A 80 15.75 -8.44 7.42
N ALA A 81 14.87 -7.75 6.72
CA ALA A 81 15.16 -6.38 6.27
C ALA A 81 15.34 -5.45 7.45
N GLU A 82 14.50 -5.58 8.47
CA GLU A 82 14.62 -4.78 9.68
C GLU A 82 15.92 -5.10 10.43
N ALA A 83 16.25 -6.37 10.53
CA ALA A 83 17.50 -6.80 11.18
C ALA A 83 18.71 -6.23 10.44
N ARG A 84 18.69 -6.23 9.11
CA ARG A 84 19.78 -5.63 8.32
C ARG A 84 19.90 -4.14 8.57
N LYS A 85 18.78 -3.43 8.66
CA LYS A 85 18.79 -2.01 8.97
C LYS A 85 19.41 -1.73 10.33
N GLN A 86 19.02 -2.49 11.31
CA GLN A 86 19.53 -2.33 12.66
C GLN A 86 21.01 -2.64 12.73
N ALA A 87 21.47 -3.68 12.02
CA ALA A 87 22.87 -4.03 11.96
C ALA A 87 23.70 -2.95 11.29
N ALA A 88 23.19 -2.38 10.21
CA ALA A 88 23.89 -1.29 9.52
C ALA A 88 24.00 -0.06 10.41
N ALA A 89 22.93 0.29 11.12
CA ALA A 89 22.96 1.43 12.03
C ALA A 89 23.95 1.20 13.17
N ALA A 90 24.02 -0.02 13.70
CA ALA A 90 24.97 -0.36 14.75
C ALA A 90 26.41 -0.25 14.26
N LEU A 91 26.67 -0.69 13.02
CA LEU A 91 28.01 -0.59 12.44
C LEU A 91 28.43 0.86 12.24
N GLU A 92 27.52 1.69 11.77
CA GLU A 92 27.80 3.11 11.59
C GLU A 92 28.10 3.79 12.91
N LYS A 93 27.36 3.44 13.94
CA LYS A 93 27.58 3.99 15.26
C LYS A 93 28.94 3.57 15.81
N SER A 94 29.30 2.30 15.66
CA SER A 94 30.61 1.81 16.09
C SER A 94 31.76 2.49 15.37
N ALA A 95 31.61 2.70 14.08
CA ALA A 95 32.62 3.39 13.28
C ALA A 95 32.81 4.83 13.74
N ALA A 96 31.69 5.51 14.01
CA ALA A 96 31.74 6.88 14.49
C ALA A 96 32.40 6.98 15.87
N GLU A 97 32.13 6.04 16.75
CA GLU A 97 32.76 5.98 18.06
C GLU A 97 34.26 5.73 17.95
N ALA A 98 34.65 4.82 17.06
CA ALA A 98 36.07 4.53 16.82
C ALA A 98 36.79 5.76 16.29
N GLU A 99 36.20 6.49 15.38
CA GLU A 99 36.80 7.72 14.85
C GLU A 99 36.94 8.79 15.93
N ALA A 100 35.92 8.91 16.79
CA ALA A 100 35.98 9.85 17.87
C ALA A 100 37.11 9.51 18.84
N ASP A 101 37.30 8.25 19.16
CA ASP A 101 38.38 7.78 20.02
C ASP A 101 39.76 8.06 19.39
N ASP A 102 39.88 7.83 18.11
CA ASP A 102 41.14 8.12 17.39
C ASP A 102 41.45 9.61 17.36
N GLY A 103 40.42 10.43 17.36
CA GLY A 103 40.57 11.87 17.37
C GLY A 103 41.00 12.44 18.71
N ALA A 104 40.88 11.64 19.73
CA ALA A 104 41.25 12.05 21.07
C ALA A 104 42.75 11.81 21.29
#